data_adf46a4eefdfbb1fddacd975cce08756
#
_entry.id   adf46a4eefdfbb1fddacd975cce08756
#
_cell.length_a   1.000
_cell.length_b   1.000
_cell.length_c   1.000
_cell.angle_alpha   90.00
_cell.angle_beta   90.00
_cell.angle_gamma   90.00
#
_symmetry.space_group_name_H-M   'P 1'
#
loop_
_entity.id
_entity.type
_entity.pdbx_description
1 polymer ?
#
loop_
_entity_poly.entity_id
_entity_poly.type
_entity_poly.pdbx_seq_one_letter_code
_entity_poly.pdbx_strand_id
1 'polypeptide(L)'
;MEENNALFNGFAVAMTPFNLLLMLVGVTLGVIIGVLPGLGGANGIAILLPLTFTMPPTSAIIMLSCIYWGALFGGAITSILFNIPGEPWSVATTFDGYPMARNGKAGEALTTAFTSSFVGAFFAIVMITFLAPLVAKFALQFGPPEFFSVYLLTFCSFVGMNKGSPFKTISAMMLGFALATVGMDTVTGQLRLTFGNPELMRGFDFLIAVIGLFGIGEILLSMEEGLAFQGAAAKIRGKVVLETWKQLPKYWATSLRSCLIGCWMGITPGGATPASFMAYGVAKRVSKDGDKFGTGKMEGIVAPETAAHAAGTAALLPMLSLGIPGSPTAAVLLGGLLIWGLQPGPLLFVEKPDFVWGLIASMYLGNLAGLFVVLTCVPLFASILRIPFSIIAPVIIVICAVGAYTVHNATFDVWLMLGFGVLGYIFKKLDYPMAPMVLALVLGDRAEDSFRQSMLFSQGNLDIFFSNYLVATITTLALLLLFWPLIGKVIGKKKVAA
;
A
#
# COMPACT_ATOMS: atom_id res chain seq x y z
N MET A 1 -25.76 -17.95 6.95
CA MET A 1 -26.35 -18.20 5.60
C MET A 1 -26.32 -16.93 4.75
N GLU A 2 -26.61 -15.74 5.30
CA GLU A 2 -26.60 -14.47 4.55
C GLU A 2 -25.20 -14.06 4.05
N GLU A 3 -24.14 -14.26 4.82
CA GLU A 3 -22.77 -13.90 4.42
C GLU A 3 -22.24 -14.79 3.28
N ASN A 4 -22.63 -16.06 3.21
CA ASN A 4 -22.26 -16.94 2.09
C ASN A 4 -22.93 -16.48 0.78
N ASN A 5 -24.20 -16.05 0.83
CA ASN A 5 -24.88 -15.52 -0.33
C ASN A 5 -24.25 -14.20 -0.81
N ALA A 6 -23.76 -13.36 0.12
CA ALA A 6 -23.13 -12.08 -0.20
C ALA A 6 -21.80 -12.26 -0.95
N LEU A 7 -20.96 -13.23 -0.56
CA LEU A 7 -19.73 -13.55 -1.29
C LEU A 7 -20.02 -14.12 -2.69
N PHE A 8 -21.05 -14.98 -2.84
CA PHE A 8 -21.45 -15.48 -4.16
C PHE A 8 -21.95 -14.35 -5.07
N ASN A 9 -22.75 -13.43 -4.54
CA ASN A 9 -23.15 -12.22 -5.26
C ASN A 9 -21.93 -11.36 -5.65
N GLY A 10 -20.95 -11.24 -4.77
CA GLY A 10 -19.68 -10.58 -5.05
C GLY A 10 -18.94 -11.21 -6.23
N PHE A 11 -18.88 -12.55 -6.30
CA PHE A 11 -18.32 -13.25 -7.46
C PHE A 11 -19.11 -12.98 -8.74
N ALA A 12 -20.45 -12.91 -8.68
CA ALA A 12 -21.26 -12.60 -9.86
C ALA A 12 -20.93 -11.18 -10.41
N VAL A 13 -20.71 -10.20 -9.52
CA VAL A 13 -20.27 -8.85 -9.91
C VAL A 13 -18.84 -8.87 -10.49
N ALA A 14 -17.91 -9.56 -9.81
CA ALA A 14 -16.51 -9.60 -10.22
C ALA A 14 -16.30 -10.37 -11.54
N MET A 15 -17.11 -11.38 -11.82
CA MET A 15 -17.01 -12.23 -13.02
C MET A 15 -17.71 -11.66 -14.26
N THR A 16 -18.27 -10.45 -14.19
CA THR A 16 -18.78 -9.80 -15.40
C THR A 16 -17.65 -9.63 -16.44
N PRO A 17 -17.91 -9.79 -17.74
CA PRO A 17 -16.87 -9.68 -18.77
C PRO A 17 -16.09 -8.36 -18.71
N PHE A 18 -16.75 -7.27 -18.37
CA PHE A 18 -16.13 -5.97 -18.22
C PHE A 18 -15.16 -5.93 -17.03
N ASN A 19 -15.55 -6.44 -15.87
CA ASN A 19 -14.68 -6.48 -14.69
C ASN A 19 -13.51 -7.46 -14.86
N LEU A 20 -13.71 -8.60 -15.52
CA LEU A 20 -12.63 -9.53 -15.86
C LEU A 20 -11.61 -8.87 -16.80
N LEU A 21 -12.06 -8.12 -17.80
CA LEU A 21 -11.17 -7.35 -18.67
C LEU A 21 -10.39 -6.31 -17.87
N LEU A 22 -11.07 -5.56 -17.00
CA LEU A 22 -10.42 -4.56 -16.14
C LEU A 22 -9.43 -5.16 -15.16
N MET A 23 -9.69 -6.37 -14.63
CA MET A 23 -8.72 -7.10 -13.80
C MET A 23 -7.46 -7.43 -14.58
N LEU A 24 -7.59 -7.97 -15.79
CA LEU A 24 -6.43 -8.29 -16.64
C LEU A 24 -5.64 -7.05 -17.02
N VAL A 25 -6.32 -5.98 -17.41
CA VAL A 25 -5.69 -4.68 -17.73
C VAL A 25 -5.02 -4.11 -16.48
N GLY A 26 -5.72 -4.09 -15.34
CA GLY A 26 -5.20 -3.58 -14.08
C GLY A 26 -3.95 -4.34 -13.62
N VAL A 27 -4.00 -5.67 -13.60
CA VAL A 27 -2.83 -6.49 -13.26
C VAL A 27 -1.66 -6.22 -14.21
N THR A 28 -1.91 -6.17 -15.51
CA THR A 28 -0.85 -5.95 -16.51
C THR A 28 -0.20 -4.59 -16.34
N LEU A 29 -1.00 -3.52 -16.19
CA LEU A 29 -0.51 -2.17 -15.91
C LEU A 29 0.25 -2.13 -14.57
N GLY A 30 -0.28 -2.81 -13.55
CA GLY A 30 0.39 -2.92 -12.26
C GLY A 30 1.76 -3.58 -12.36
N VAL A 31 1.87 -4.71 -13.06
CA VAL A 31 3.18 -5.37 -13.29
C VAL A 31 4.15 -4.45 -14.03
N ILE A 32 3.67 -3.72 -15.05
CA ILE A 32 4.50 -2.73 -15.77
C ILE A 32 5.05 -1.69 -14.79
N ILE A 33 4.19 -1.15 -13.93
CA ILE A 33 4.56 -0.16 -12.92
C ILE A 33 5.56 -0.74 -11.92
N GLY A 34 5.31 -1.95 -11.41
CA GLY A 34 6.19 -2.61 -10.45
C GLY A 34 7.55 -3.01 -11.02
N VAL A 35 7.63 -3.21 -12.33
CA VAL A 35 8.90 -3.45 -13.05
C VAL A 35 9.70 -2.16 -13.18
N LEU A 36 9.07 -0.99 -13.21
CA LEU A 36 9.75 0.29 -13.32
C LEU A 36 10.24 0.74 -11.93
N PRO A 37 11.56 0.70 -11.66
CA PRO A 37 12.08 1.07 -10.35
C PRO A 37 11.71 2.49 -9.95
N GLY A 38 11.31 2.65 -8.70
CA GLY A 38 10.89 3.93 -8.14
C GLY A 38 9.41 4.27 -8.36
N LEU A 39 8.73 3.79 -9.41
CA LEU A 39 7.33 4.10 -9.62
C LEU A 39 6.42 3.52 -8.52
N GLY A 40 6.53 2.25 -8.22
CA GLY A 40 5.80 1.60 -7.15
C GLY A 40 4.27 1.60 -7.24
N GLY A 41 3.63 0.76 -6.42
CA GLY A 41 2.17 0.57 -6.46
C GLY A 41 1.38 1.83 -6.10
N ALA A 42 1.84 2.61 -5.12
CA ALA A 42 1.18 3.86 -4.71
C ALA A 42 1.19 4.89 -5.85
N ASN A 43 2.37 5.07 -6.47
CA ASN A 43 2.55 5.99 -7.59
C ASN A 43 1.70 5.53 -8.79
N GLY A 44 1.70 4.24 -9.08
CA GLY A 44 0.94 3.67 -10.18
C GLY A 44 -0.57 3.88 -10.04
N ILE A 45 -1.12 3.65 -8.86
CA ILE A 45 -2.54 3.91 -8.60
C ILE A 45 -2.82 5.40 -8.72
N ALA A 46 -1.98 6.27 -8.13
CA ALA A 46 -2.16 7.71 -8.19
C ALA A 46 -2.20 8.23 -9.64
N ILE A 47 -1.27 7.77 -10.48
CA ILE A 47 -1.19 8.16 -11.89
C ILE A 47 -2.40 7.67 -12.70
N LEU A 48 -2.85 6.43 -12.43
CA LEU A 48 -3.91 5.80 -13.22
C LEU A 48 -5.33 6.05 -12.66
N LEU A 49 -5.44 6.58 -11.44
CA LEU A 49 -6.71 6.87 -10.81
C LEU A 49 -7.63 7.77 -11.68
N PRO A 50 -7.13 8.83 -12.35
CA PRO A 50 -7.97 9.65 -13.21
C PRO A 50 -8.61 8.89 -14.37
N LEU A 51 -7.97 7.85 -14.90
CA LEU A 51 -8.52 7.02 -15.96
C LEU A 51 -9.79 6.27 -15.53
N THR A 52 -9.99 6.11 -14.22
CA THR A 52 -11.12 5.36 -13.69
C THR A 52 -12.36 6.23 -13.41
N PHE A 53 -12.28 7.56 -13.56
CA PHE A 53 -13.39 8.47 -13.24
C PHE A 53 -14.65 8.26 -14.08
N THR A 54 -14.51 7.75 -15.31
CA THR A 54 -15.62 7.44 -16.19
C THR A 54 -16.22 6.06 -15.96
N MET A 55 -15.65 5.27 -15.04
CA MET A 55 -16.06 3.90 -14.75
C MET A 55 -17.04 3.84 -13.59
N PRO A 56 -17.92 2.82 -13.52
CA PRO A 56 -18.67 2.53 -12.30
C PRO A 56 -17.73 2.35 -11.10
N PRO A 57 -18.08 2.83 -9.89
CA PRO A 57 -17.19 2.79 -8.72
C PRO A 57 -16.61 1.42 -8.41
N THR A 58 -17.43 0.37 -8.46
CA THR A 58 -16.99 -1.01 -8.21
C THR A 58 -15.94 -1.46 -9.23
N SER A 59 -16.18 -1.19 -10.52
CA SER A 59 -15.26 -1.55 -11.61
C SER A 59 -13.93 -0.78 -11.51
N ALA A 60 -14.00 0.49 -11.17
CA ALA A 60 -12.84 1.34 -10.95
C ALA A 60 -11.93 0.82 -9.83
N ILE A 61 -12.51 0.50 -8.68
CA ILE A 61 -11.76 -0.03 -7.53
C ILE A 61 -11.22 -1.43 -7.81
N ILE A 62 -11.96 -2.28 -8.50
CA ILE A 62 -11.46 -3.58 -8.97
C ILE A 62 -10.19 -3.39 -9.80
N MET A 63 -10.21 -2.48 -10.78
CA MET A 63 -9.05 -2.19 -11.62
C MET A 63 -7.87 -1.66 -10.80
N LEU A 64 -8.10 -0.66 -9.94
CA LEU A 64 -7.04 -0.06 -9.10
C LEU A 64 -6.44 -1.06 -8.11
N SER A 65 -7.25 -1.93 -7.52
CA SER A 65 -6.77 -3.00 -6.65
C SER A 65 -5.93 -4.02 -7.42
N CYS A 66 -6.31 -4.34 -8.65
CA CYS A 66 -5.52 -5.21 -9.53
C CYS A 66 -4.19 -4.56 -9.96
N ILE A 67 -4.15 -3.23 -10.14
CA ILE A 67 -2.89 -2.48 -10.33
C ILE A 67 -1.99 -2.65 -9.10
N TYR A 68 -2.54 -2.58 -7.89
CA TYR A 68 -1.78 -2.80 -6.67
C TYR A 68 -1.12 -4.19 -6.64
N TRP A 69 -1.90 -5.25 -6.85
CA TRP A 69 -1.33 -6.61 -6.87
C TRP A 69 -0.36 -6.82 -8.02
N GLY A 70 -0.65 -6.27 -9.19
CA GLY A 70 0.27 -6.30 -10.31
C GLY A 70 1.62 -5.67 -9.97
N ALA A 71 1.60 -4.51 -9.30
CA ALA A 71 2.83 -3.83 -8.87
C ALA A 71 3.63 -4.67 -7.86
N LEU A 72 2.93 -5.31 -6.92
CA LEU A 72 3.57 -6.24 -5.98
C LEU A 72 4.31 -7.37 -6.72
N PHE A 73 3.71 -7.99 -7.74
CA PHE A 73 4.35 -9.02 -8.56
C PHE A 73 5.52 -8.46 -9.40
N GLY A 74 5.36 -7.25 -9.95
CA GLY A 74 6.34 -6.63 -10.83
C GLY A 74 7.70 -6.42 -10.19
N GLY A 75 7.72 -6.02 -8.92
CA GLY A 75 8.96 -5.78 -8.17
C GLY A 75 9.88 -6.99 -8.06
N ALA A 76 9.34 -8.21 -8.05
CA ALA A 76 10.13 -9.43 -8.02
C ALA A 76 10.93 -9.65 -9.31
N ILE A 77 10.41 -9.22 -10.47
CA ILE A 77 11.07 -9.39 -11.78
C ILE A 77 12.41 -8.66 -11.79
N THR A 78 12.42 -7.40 -11.45
CA THR A 78 13.64 -6.57 -11.45
C THR A 78 14.61 -6.98 -10.35
N SER A 79 14.09 -7.34 -9.18
CA SER A 79 14.89 -7.83 -8.06
C SER A 79 15.68 -9.09 -8.43
N ILE A 80 15.03 -10.05 -9.10
CA ILE A 80 15.62 -11.34 -9.46
C ILE A 80 16.54 -11.22 -10.69
N LEU A 81 16.11 -10.50 -11.73
CA LEU A 81 16.83 -10.47 -13.00
C LEU A 81 17.97 -9.44 -13.06
N PHE A 82 17.80 -8.32 -12.34
CA PHE A 82 18.68 -7.16 -12.48
C PHE A 82 19.36 -6.75 -11.17
N ASN A 83 19.04 -7.37 -10.05
CA ASN A 83 19.43 -6.96 -8.69
C ASN A 83 19.01 -5.53 -8.35
N ILE A 84 17.93 -5.08 -8.95
CA ILE A 84 17.37 -3.74 -8.73
C ILE A 84 15.97 -3.94 -8.12
N PRO A 85 15.77 -3.61 -6.84
CA PRO A 85 14.45 -3.74 -6.25
C PRO A 85 13.48 -2.76 -6.93
N GLY A 86 12.41 -3.28 -7.53
CA GLY A 86 11.34 -2.45 -8.10
C GLY A 86 10.60 -1.67 -7.01
N GLU A 87 10.54 -2.27 -5.83
CA GLU A 87 9.84 -1.74 -4.66
C GLU A 87 10.64 -2.01 -3.38
N PRO A 88 10.47 -1.22 -2.30
CA PRO A 88 11.25 -1.39 -1.07
C PRO A 88 11.12 -2.77 -0.42
N TRP A 89 9.97 -3.43 -0.55
CA TRP A 89 9.78 -4.80 -0.01
C TRP A 89 10.50 -5.87 -0.81
N SER A 90 10.74 -5.65 -2.08
CA SER A 90 11.42 -6.61 -2.95
C SER A 90 12.95 -6.63 -2.78
N VAL A 91 13.50 -5.74 -1.94
CA VAL A 91 14.94 -5.75 -1.59
C VAL A 91 15.35 -7.08 -0.97
N ALA A 92 14.56 -7.64 -0.06
CA ALA A 92 14.91 -8.93 0.56
C ALA A 92 14.94 -10.09 -0.45
N THR A 93 14.15 -9.99 -1.52
CA THR A 93 14.12 -10.97 -2.62
C THR A 93 15.39 -10.94 -3.43
N THR A 94 16.11 -9.80 -3.52
CA THR A 94 17.40 -9.73 -4.24
C THR A 94 18.46 -10.62 -3.61
N PHE A 95 18.41 -10.84 -2.29
CA PHE A 95 19.46 -11.54 -1.56
C PHE A 95 19.67 -12.98 -2.04
N ASP A 96 18.62 -13.68 -2.39
CA ASP A 96 18.68 -15.05 -2.91
C ASP A 96 18.21 -15.15 -4.37
N GLY A 97 17.27 -14.28 -4.78
CA GLY A 97 16.69 -14.30 -6.11
C GLY A 97 17.71 -13.99 -7.20
N TYR A 98 18.50 -12.95 -7.03
CA TYR A 98 19.52 -12.57 -8.00
C TYR A 98 20.68 -13.57 -8.09
N PRO A 99 21.29 -14.06 -7.00
CA PRO A 99 22.28 -15.14 -7.07
C PRO A 99 21.73 -16.40 -7.74
N MET A 100 20.47 -16.77 -7.47
CA MET A 100 19.82 -17.92 -8.12
C MET A 100 19.69 -17.70 -9.63
N ALA A 101 19.31 -16.49 -10.07
CA ALA A 101 19.20 -16.14 -11.48
C ALA A 101 20.59 -16.15 -12.18
N ARG A 102 21.63 -15.63 -11.53
CA ARG A 102 23.02 -15.66 -12.03
C ARG A 102 23.55 -17.08 -12.18
N ASN A 103 23.10 -18.01 -11.36
CA ASN A 103 23.44 -19.43 -11.47
C ASN A 103 22.63 -20.18 -12.55
N GLY A 104 21.98 -19.43 -13.47
CA GLY A 104 21.22 -19.99 -14.59
C GLY A 104 19.81 -20.47 -14.24
N LYS A 105 19.33 -20.22 -13.03
CA LYS A 105 18.04 -20.67 -12.49
C LYS A 105 17.01 -19.52 -12.38
N ALA A 106 17.07 -18.54 -13.29
CA ALA A 106 16.19 -17.40 -13.30
C ALA A 106 14.69 -17.79 -13.38
N GLY A 107 14.36 -18.80 -14.21
CA GLY A 107 12.99 -19.29 -14.30
C GLY A 107 12.47 -19.95 -13.02
N GLU A 108 13.33 -20.70 -12.31
CA GLU A 108 12.99 -21.28 -11.00
C GLU A 108 12.80 -20.17 -9.95
N ALA A 109 13.68 -19.18 -9.91
CA ALA A 109 13.61 -18.06 -8.98
C ALA A 109 12.31 -17.24 -9.17
N LEU A 110 11.99 -16.88 -10.41
CA LEU A 110 10.77 -16.14 -10.75
C LEU A 110 9.52 -16.94 -10.43
N THR A 111 9.49 -18.24 -10.79
CA THR A 111 8.35 -19.12 -10.49
C THR A 111 8.15 -19.24 -8.98
N THR A 112 9.25 -19.37 -8.23
CA THR A 112 9.21 -19.42 -6.76
C THR A 112 8.65 -18.10 -6.19
N ALA A 113 9.12 -16.96 -6.65
CA ALA A 113 8.64 -15.66 -6.21
C ALA A 113 7.14 -15.50 -6.46
N PHE A 114 6.70 -15.68 -7.71
CA PHE A 114 5.30 -15.46 -8.08
C PHE A 114 4.34 -16.43 -7.38
N THR A 115 4.72 -17.70 -7.24
CA THR A 115 3.88 -18.67 -6.54
C THR A 115 3.80 -18.37 -5.05
N SER A 116 4.91 -17.98 -4.44
CA SER A 116 4.96 -17.58 -3.02
C SER A 116 4.14 -16.32 -2.76
N SER A 117 4.20 -15.36 -3.67
CA SER A 117 3.40 -14.14 -3.68
C SER A 117 1.91 -14.46 -3.76
N PHE A 118 1.53 -15.34 -4.68
CA PHE A 118 0.15 -15.82 -4.79
C PHE A 118 -0.35 -16.46 -3.49
N VAL A 119 0.45 -17.34 -2.89
CA VAL A 119 0.10 -18.02 -1.62
C VAL A 119 -0.07 -17.01 -0.50
N GLY A 120 0.83 -16.03 -0.37
CA GLY A 120 0.75 -14.98 0.64
C GLY A 120 -0.51 -14.13 0.50
N ALA A 121 -0.77 -13.64 -0.72
CA ALA A 121 -1.97 -12.87 -1.02
C ALA A 121 -3.25 -13.70 -0.79
N PHE A 122 -3.30 -14.95 -1.26
CA PHE A 122 -4.45 -15.83 -1.09
C PHE A 122 -4.78 -16.05 0.39
N PHE A 123 -3.78 -16.31 1.23
CA PHE A 123 -3.97 -16.47 2.66
C PHE A 123 -4.55 -15.18 3.29
N ALA A 124 -4.03 -14.02 2.92
CA ALA A 124 -4.54 -12.74 3.40
C ALA A 124 -5.97 -12.45 2.93
N ILE A 125 -6.32 -12.82 1.67
CA ILE A 125 -7.68 -12.66 1.15
C ILE A 125 -8.66 -13.52 1.96
N VAL A 126 -8.30 -14.77 2.24
CA VAL A 126 -9.11 -15.66 3.09
C VAL A 126 -9.30 -15.03 4.47
N MET A 127 -8.23 -14.51 5.06
CA MET A 127 -8.31 -13.81 6.35
C MET A 127 -9.26 -12.60 6.28
N ILE A 128 -9.15 -11.76 5.24
CA ILE A 128 -10.03 -10.60 5.04
C ILE A 128 -11.49 -11.04 4.91
N THR A 129 -11.77 -12.10 4.15
CA THR A 129 -13.12 -12.61 3.92
C THR A 129 -13.85 -12.91 5.23
N PHE A 130 -13.14 -13.48 6.20
CA PHE A 130 -13.75 -13.83 7.49
C PHE A 130 -13.65 -12.72 8.54
N LEU A 131 -12.54 -11.97 8.56
CA LEU A 131 -12.30 -10.99 9.62
C LEU A 131 -12.91 -9.61 9.32
N ALA A 132 -12.98 -9.19 8.06
CA ALA A 132 -13.45 -7.85 7.75
C ALA A 132 -14.89 -7.58 8.20
N PRO A 133 -15.87 -8.47 7.99
CA PRO A 133 -17.22 -8.29 8.52
C PRO A 133 -17.28 -8.26 10.05
N LEU A 134 -16.46 -9.10 10.72
CA LEU A 134 -16.39 -9.14 12.19
C LEU A 134 -15.82 -7.84 12.75
N VAL A 135 -14.74 -7.34 12.18
CA VAL A 135 -14.13 -6.06 12.58
C VAL A 135 -15.09 -4.90 12.30
N ALA A 136 -15.79 -4.91 11.17
CA ALA A 136 -16.77 -3.89 10.84
C ALA A 136 -17.95 -3.90 11.83
N LYS A 137 -18.52 -5.07 12.17
CA LYS A 137 -19.58 -5.20 13.18
C LYS A 137 -19.13 -4.67 14.55
N PHE A 138 -17.91 -4.96 14.96
CA PHE A 138 -17.34 -4.43 16.19
C PHE A 138 -17.18 -2.91 16.13
N ALA A 139 -16.71 -2.40 15.00
CA ALA A 139 -16.47 -0.97 14.80
C ALA A 139 -17.76 -0.14 14.69
N LEU A 140 -18.93 -0.74 14.41
CA LEU A 140 -20.23 -0.06 14.48
C LEU A 140 -20.59 0.40 15.90
N GLN A 141 -19.93 -0.13 16.92
CA GLN A 141 -20.12 0.29 18.31
C GLN A 141 -19.25 1.50 18.68
N PHE A 142 -18.37 1.95 17.75
CA PHE A 142 -17.45 3.05 18.01
C PHE A 142 -18.19 4.39 17.96
N GLY A 143 -17.95 5.20 18.99
CA GLY A 143 -18.29 6.62 19.00
C GLY A 143 -17.08 7.50 18.62
N PRO A 144 -17.21 8.82 18.70
CA PRO A 144 -16.14 9.76 18.39
C PRO A 144 -14.83 9.52 19.17
N PRO A 145 -14.85 9.19 20.49
CA PRO A 145 -13.61 8.92 21.23
C PRO A 145 -12.86 7.69 20.74
N GLU A 146 -13.58 6.62 20.38
CA GLU A 146 -13.01 5.40 19.83
C GLU A 146 -12.36 5.68 18.47
N PHE A 147 -13.07 6.36 17.56
CA PHE A 147 -12.51 6.73 16.26
C PHE A 147 -11.29 7.62 16.38
N PHE A 148 -11.33 8.66 17.24
CA PHE A 148 -10.15 9.50 17.46
C PHE A 148 -8.96 8.69 17.97
N SER A 149 -9.18 7.80 18.95
CA SER A 149 -8.11 6.95 19.50
C SER A 149 -7.50 6.03 18.43
N VAL A 150 -8.32 5.51 17.52
CA VAL A 150 -7.85 4.70 16.39
C VAL A 150 -7.07 5.54 15.37
N TYR A 151 -7.50 6.76 15.04
CA TYR A 151 -6.71 7.67 14.21
C TYR A 151 -5.39 8.03 14.88
N LEU A 152 -5.40 8.34 16.16
CA LEU A 152 -4.20 8.61 16.94
C LEU A 152 -3.23 7.41 16.92
N LEU A 153 -3.75 6.20 17.12
CA LEU A 153 -2.96 4.97 17.03
C LEU A 153 -2.31 4.83 15.64
N THR A 154 -3.06 5.13 14.59
CA THR A 154 -2.56 5.07 13.22
C THR A 154 -1.41 6.05 13.02
N PHE A 155 -1.57 7.31 13.39
CA PHE A 155 -0.52 8.32 13.27
C PHE A 155 0.72 7.96 14.09
N CYS A 156 0.54 7.56 15.35
CA CYS A 156 1.64 7.19 16.24
C CYS A 156 2.38 5.93 15.77
N SER A 157 1.68 4.98 15.14
CA SER A 157 2.32 3.77 14.62
C SER A 157 3.25 4.05 13.45
N PHE A 158 2.93 5.02 12.57
CA PHE A 158 3.87 5.47 11.54
C PHE A 158 5.15 6.08 12.13
N VAL A 159 5.04 6.78 13.26
CA VAL A 159 6.21 7.30 13.98
C VAL A 159 7.02 6.18 14.63
N GLY A 160 6.35 5.25 15.29
CA GLY A 160 6.99 4.17 16.04
C GLY A 160 7.65 3.11 15.18
N MET A 161 7.09 2.82 13.99
CA MET A 161 7.53 1.75 13.10
C MET A 161 8.51 2.22 12.01
N ASN A 162 8.64 3.52 11.79
CA ASN A 162 9.56 4.04 10.79
C ASN A 162 11.03 3.80 11.21
N LYS A 163 11.81 3.21 10.32
CA LYS A 163 13.26 2.98 10.52
C LYS A 163 14.10 4.26 10.41
N GLY A 164 13.53 5.33 9.82
CA GLY A 164 14.16 6.64 9.67
C GLY A 164 14.10 7.48 10.94
N SER A 165 14.43 8.77 10.81
CA SER A 165 14.33 9.72 11.92
C SER A 165 12.87 9.95 12.32
N PRO A 166 12.47 9.71 13.59
CA PRO A 166 11.12 10.00 14.06
C PRO A 166 10.73 11.47 13.86
N PHE A 167 11.69 12.38 13.98
CA PHE A 167 11.45 13.80 13.76
C PHE A 167 11.05 14.13 12.33
N LYS A 168 11.68 13.47 11.33
CA LYS A 168 11.29 13.64 9.93
C LYS A 168 9.86 13.11 9.69
N THR A 169 9.49 12.00 10.32
CA THR A 169 8.14 11.44 10.24
C THR A 169 7.10 12.36 10.85
N ILE A 170 7.38 12.90 12.05
CA ILE A 170 6.50 13.86 12.73
C ILE A 170 6.39 15.15 11.92
N SER A 171 7.51 15.69 11.42
CA SER A 171 7.50 16.91 10.60
C SER A 171 6.69 16.74 9.31
N ALA A 172 6.85 15.59 8.62
CA ALA A 172 6.07 15.27 7.43
C ALA A 172 4.56 15.17 7.75
N MET A 173 4.22 14.51 8.86
CA MET A 173 2.84 14.39 9.33
C MET A 173 2.23 15.74 9.71
N MET A 174 2.98 16.59 10.44
CA MET A 174 2.53 17.94 10.80
C MET A 174 2.28 18.81 9.57
N LEU A 175 3.11 18.69 8.55
CA LEU A 175 2.86 19.36 7.27
C LEU A 175 1.58 18.84 6.61
N GLY A 176 1.32 17.53 6.64
CA GLY A 176 0.07 16.94 6.15
C GLY A 176 -1.16 17.50 6.88
N PHE A 177 -1.12 17.58 8.21
CA PHE A 177 -2.19 18.21 8.99
C PHE A 177 -2.36 19.69 8.64
N ALA A 178 -1.27 20.46 8.52
CA ALA A 178 -1.35 21.86 8.14
C ALA A 178 -1.99 22.06 6.76
N LEU A 179 -1.70 21.17 5.81
CA LEU A 179 -2.34 21.18 4.50
C LEU A 179 -3.82 20.78 4.56
N ALA A 180 -4.19 19.80 5.40
CA ALA A 180 -5.58 19.41 5.61
C ALA A 180 -6.44 20.55 6.18
N THR A 181 -5.87 21.44 7.00
CA THR A 181 -6.62 22.58 7.56
C THR A 181 -6.94 23.70 6.56
N VAL A 182 -6.41 23.66 5.34
CA VAL A 182 -6.70 24.66 4.30
C VAL A 182 -8.10 24.44 3.74
N GLY A 183 -8.91 25.51 3.67
CA GLY A 183 -10.26 25.43 3.11
C GLY A 183 -11.34 25.81 4.10
N MET A 184 -12.53 25.31 3.90
CA MET A 184 -13.68 25.58 4.77
C MET A 184 -13.74 24.58 5.93
N ASP A 185 -13.78 25.08 7.15
CA ASP A 185 -13.98 24.26 8.34
C ASP A 185 -15.38 23.63 8.32
N THR A 186 -15.44 22.29 8.38
CA THR A 186 -16.68 21.51 8.33
C THR A 186 -17.62 21.75 9.51
N VAL A 187 -17.07 22.16 10.69
CA VAL A 187 -17.82 22.36 11.91
C VAL A 187 -18.36 23.80 12.03
N THR A 188 -17.51 24.80 11.71
CA THR A 188 -17.85 26.22 11.90
C THR A 188 -18.22 26.95 10.62
N GLY A 189 -17.92 26.38 9.44
CA GLY A 189 -18.09 27.04 8.15
C GLY A 189 -17.11 28.17 7.87
N GLN A 190 -16.13 28.41 8.74
CA GLN A 190 -15.13 29.46 8.56
C GLN A 190 -14.05 29.05 7.57
N LEU A 191 -13.59 30.00 6.77
CA LEU A 191 -12.49 29.80 5.83
C LEU A 191 -11.13 29.87 6.56
N ARG A 192 -10.31 28.84 6.39
CA ARG A 192 -8.97 28.73 6.97
C ARG A 192 -7.91 28.78 5.88
N LEU A 193 -6.91 29.63 6.02
CA LEU A 193 -5.72 29.71 5.18
C LEU A 193 -6.01 29.81 3.66
N THR A 194 -7.17 30.38 3.29
CA THR A 194 -7.57 30.53 1.87
C THR A 194 -6.97 31.77 1.22
N PHE A 195 -6.47 32.71 2.00
CA PHE A 195 -5.85 33.98 1.54
C PHE A 195 -6.71 34.75 0.52
N GLY A 196 -8.04 34.58 0.58
CA GLY A 196 -8.98 35.18 -0.37
C GLY A 196 -9.03 34.53 -1.75
N ASN A 197 -8.36 33.40 -1.94
CA ASN A 197 -8.42 32.67 -3.21
C ASN A 197 -9.63 31.71 -3.22
N PRO A 198 -10.58 31.87 -4.16
CA PRO A 198 -11.75 31.00 -4.25
C PRO A 198 -11.41 29.53 -4.48
N GLU A 199 -10.32 29.25 -5.18
CA GLU A 199 -9.90 27.86 -5.47
C GLU A 199 -9.44 27.13 -4.20
N LEU A 200 -8.95 27.84 -3.19
CA LEU A 200 -8.54 27.26 -1.90
C LEU A 200 -9.70 27.08 -0.92
N MET A 201 -10.92 27.56 -1.23
CA MET A 201 -12.07 27.39 -0.34
C MET A 201 -12.46 25.93 -0.16
N ARG A 202 -12.23 25.09 -1.16
CA ARG A 202 -12.46 23.62 -1.11
C ARG A 202 -11.31 22.84 -0.48
N GLY A 203 -10.21 23.53 -0.09
CA GLY A 203 -9.02 22.88 0.43
C GLY A 203 -8.12 22.30 -0.65
N PHE A 204 -7.10 21.56 -0.23
CA PHE A 204 -6.25 20.81 -1.14
C PHE A 204 -6.88 19.44 -1.42
N ASP A 205 -7.24 19.22 -2.67
CA ASP A 205 -7.75 17.91 -3.08
C ASP A 205 -6.66 16.84 -2.92
N PHE A 206 -7.03 15.77 -2.24
CA PHE A 206 -6.14 14.64 -1.97
C PHE A 206 -5.53 14.06 -3.25
N LEU A 207 -6.33 13.92 -4.32
CA LEU A 207 -5.86 13.36 -5.58
C LEU A 207 -4.76 14.18 -6.21
N ILE A 208 -4.97 15.48 -6.29
CA ILE A 208 -4.02 16.41 -6.87
C ILE A 208 -2.71 16.36 -6.11
N ALA A 209 -2.80 16.33 -4.75
CA ALA A 209 -1.64 16.20 -3.90
C ALA A 209 -0.89 14.88 -4.14
N VAL A 210 -1.60 13.75 -4.23
CA VAL A 210 -1.01 12.42 -4.43
C VAL A 210 -0.41 12.26 -5.84
N ILE A 211 -1.10 12.70 -6.88
CA ILE A 211 -0.56 12.70 -8.25
C ILE A 211 0.73 13.53 -8.31
N GLY A 212 0.74 14.70 -7.67
CA GLY A 212 1.93 15.53 -7.59
C GLY A 212 3.07 14.86 -6.83
N LEU A 213 2.82 14.51 -5.56
CA LEU A 213 3.84 13.95 -4.66
C LEU A 213 4.47 12.68 -5.19
N PHE A 214 3.64 11.72 -5.59
CA PHE A 214 4.10 10.41 -6.03
C PHE A 214 4.37 10.36 -7.54
N GLY A 215 3.51 10.92 -8.38
CA GLY A 215 3.69 10.91 -9.84
C GLY A 215 4.82 11.84 -10.28
N ILE A 216 4.62 13.14 -10.14
CA ILE A 216 5.60 14.14 -10.61
C ILE A 216 6.88 14.11 -9.76
N GLY A 217 6.78 13.97 -8.44
CA GLY A 217 7.94 13.90 -7.55
C GLY A 217 8.88 12.73 -7.87
N GLU A 218 8.33 11.57 -8.24
CA GLU A 218 9.13 10.41 -8.69
C GLU A 218 9.81 10.65 -10.01
N ILE A 219 9.09 11.22 -10.98
CA ILE A 219 9.65 11.50 -12.30
C ILE A 219 10.82 12.47 -12.21
N LEU A 220 10.68 13.54 -11.42
CA LEU A 220 11.75 14.52 -11.22
C LEU A 220 13.00 13.86 -10.63
N LEU A 221 12.85 12.97 -9.65
CA LEU A 221 13.98 12.24 -9.07
C LEU A 221 14.60 11.26 -10.07
N SER A 222 13.79 10.49 -10.76
CA SER A 222 14.25 9.51 -11.75
C SER A 222 14.95 10.15 -12.96
N MET A 223 14.51 11.35 -13.35
CA MET A 223 15.19 12.14 -14.40
C MET A 223 16.59 12.60 -13.97
N GLU A 224 16.78 12.92 -12.70
CA GLU A 224 18.09 13.31 -12.16
C GLU A 224 19.02 12.12 -12.05
N GLU A 225 18.54 10.96 -11.59
CA GLU A 225 19.36 9.76 -11.38
C GLU A 225 19.83 9.08 -12.67
N GLY A 226 19.16 9.31 -13.78
CA GLY A 226 19.54 8.80 -15.09
C GLY A 226 19.55 7.27 -15.17
N LEU A 227 18.37 6.66 -15.07
CA LEU A 227 18.22 5.20 -15.05
C LEU A 227 18.64 4.54 -16.37
N ALA A 228 19.75 3.78 -16.36
CA ALA A 228 20.18 2.91 -17.45
C ALA A 228 20.22 1.46 -16.97
N PHE A 229 19.41 0.58 -17.61
CA PHE A 229 19.29 -0.82 -17.20
C PHE A 229 20.08 -1.75 -18.12
N GLN A 230 20.93 -2.62 -17.54
CA GLN A 230 21.58 -3.73 -18.21
C GLN A 230 21.21 -5.03 -17.46
N GLY A 231 20.45 -5.90 -18.08
CA GLY A 231 20.06 -7.16 -17.47
C GLY A 231 19.82 -8.31 -18.44
N ALA A 232 19.75 -9.51 -17.92
CA ALA A 232 19.54 -10.73 -18.70
C ALA A 232 18.07 -10.92 -19.05
N ALA A 233 17.79 -11.29 -20.30
CA ALA A 233 16.46 -11.73 -20.69
C ALA A 233 16.21 -13.13 -20.13
N ALA A 234 15.11 -13.30 -19.38
CA ALA A 234 14.68 -14.59 -18.88
C ALA A 234 13.36 -15.00 -19.51
N LYS A 235 13.22 -16.30 -19.78
CA LYS A 235 11.97 -16.92 -20.25
C LYS A 235 11.61 -18.07 -19.32
N ILE A 236 10.40 -18.05 -18.78
CA ILE A 236 9.88 -19.14 -17.98
C ILE A 236 9.34 -20.21 -18.93
N ARG A 237 9.80 -21.46 -18.76
CA ARG A 237 9.28 -22.62 -19.51
C ARG A 237 8.30 -23.37 -18.63
N GLY A 238 7.18 -23.88 -19.19
CA GLY A 238 6.18 -24.61 -18.44
C GLY A 238 6.73 -25.81 -17.65
N LYS A 239 7.76 -26.50 -18.18
CA LYS A 239 8.44 -27.58 -17.47
C LYS A 239 9.11 -27.09 -16.17
N VAL A 240 9.76 -25.92 -16.21
CA VAL A 240 10.40 -25.31 -15.03
C VAL A 240 9.36 -24.94 -13.98
N VAL A 241 8.20 -24.42 -14.40
CA VAL A 241 7.08 -24.14 -13.49
C VAL A 241 6.65 -25.40 -12.75
N LEU A 242 6.41 -26.49 -13.47
CA LEU A 242 5.97 -27.75 -12.86
C LEU A 242 7.03 -28.37 -11.92
N GLU A 243 8.30 -28.31 -12.31
CA GLU A 243 9.40 -28.80 -11.47
C GLU A 243 9.56 -27.97 -10.19
N THR A 244 9.42 -26.65 -10.29
CA THR A 244 9.46 -25.73 -9.15
C THR A 244 8.27 -25.98 -8.22
N TRP A 245 7.07 -26.14 -8.76
CA TRP A 245 5.87 -26.42 -7.96
C TRP A 245 5.96 -27.74 -7.19
N LYS A 246 6.68 -28.75 -7.69
CA LYS A 246 6.96 -29.98 -6.93
C LYS A 246 7.91 -29.78 -5.75
N GLN A 247 8.74 -28.73 -5.80
CA GLN A 247 9.71 -28.43 -4.72
C GLN A 247 9.13 -27.51 -3.64
N LEU A 248 8.23 -26.59 -4.00
CA LEU A 248 7.66 -25.58 -3.08
C LEU A 248 6.99 -26.16 -1.82
N PRO A 249 6.27 -27.31 -1.88
CA PRO A 249 5.66 -27.88 -0.67
C PRO A 249 6.65 -28.21 0.46
N LYS A 250 7.95 -28.36 0.15
CA LYS A 250 8.98 -28.56 1.18
C LYS A 250 9.11 -27.33 2.12
N TYR A 251 8.71 -26.17 1.65
CA TYR A 251 8.79 -24.89 2.38
C TYR A 251 7.45 -24.44 2.97
N TRP A 252 6.48 -25.35 3.11
CA TRP A 252 5.13 -25.02 3.59
C TRP A 252 5.15 -24.31 4.95
N ALA A 253 6.04 -24.75 5.87
CA ALA A 253 6.16 -24.16 7.20
C ALA A 253 6.73 -22.72 7.15
N THR A 254 7.64 -22.46 6.20
CA THR A 254 8.17 -21.14 5.94
C THR A 254 7.10 -20.25 5.32
N SER A 255 6.34 -20.75 4.35
CA SER A 255 5.21 -20.03 3.76
C SER A 255 4.15 -19.68 4.82
N LEU A 256 3.76 -20.62 5.68
CA LEU A 256 2.77 -20.36 6.72
C LEU A 256 3.24 -19.30 7.72
N ARG A 257 4.48 -19.40 8.21
CA ARG A 257 5.06 -18.39 9.11
C ARG A 257 5.11 -17.02 8.44
N SER A 258 5.49 -16.99 7.18
CA SER A 258 5.55 -15.75 6.39
C SER A 258 4.18 -15.14 6.15
N CYS A 259 3.14 -15.97 5.91
CA CYS A 259 1.75 -15.52 5.86
C CYS A 259 1.32 -14.84 7.17
N LEU A 260 1.60 -15.47 8.31
CA LEU A 260 1.25 -14.91 9.63
C LEU A 260 1.99 -13.61 9.91
N ILE A 261 3.30 -13.57 9.63
CA ILE A 261 4.10 -12.35 9.76
C ILE A 261 3.56 -11.25 8.84
N GLY A 262 3.28 -11.59 7.58
CA GLY A 262 2.76 -10.65 6.60
C GLY A 262 1.39 -10.10 7.01
N CYS A 263 0.44 -10.96 7.36
CA CYS A 263 -0.89 -10.52 7.79
C CYS A 263 -0.82 -9.62 9.03
N TRP A 264 -0.02 -9.99 10.03
CA TRP A 264 0.18 -9.15 11.20
C TRP A 264 0.73 -7.76 10.87
N MET A 265 1.78 -7.71 10.04
CA MET A 265 2.41 -6.46 9.62
C MET A 265 1.53 -5.65 8.65
N GLY A 266 0.64 -6.28 7.92
CA GLY A 266 -0.30 -5.61 7.02
C GLY A 266 -1.48 -4.97 7.75
N ILE A 267 -1.99 -5.63 8.80
CA ILE A 267 -3.05 -5.07 9.66
C ILE A 267 -2.51 -3.88 10.47
N THR A 268 -1.28 -4.01 10.96
CA THR A 268 -0.59 -2.90 11.63
C THR A 268 0.02 -1.96 10.60
N PRO A 269 0.02 -0.62 10.83
CA PRO A 269 0.62 0.32 9.89
C PRO A 269 2.14 0.14 9.75
N GLY A 270 2.57 -0.70 8.88
CA GLY A 270 3.99 -1.01 8.63
C GLY A 270 4.24 -1.49 7.22
N GLY A 271 3.24 -2.12 6.65
CA GLY A 271 3.22 -2.54 5.26
C GLY A 271 4.16 -3.71 4.92
N ALA A 272 4.35 -3.89 3.62
CA ALA A 272 5.03 -5.03 3.03
C ALA A 272 6.55 -5.06 3.29
N THR A 273 7.19 -3.88 3.39
CA THR A 273 8.66 -3.80 3.53
C THR A 273 9.18 -4.44 4.82
N PRO A 274 8.73 -4.05 6.03
CA PRO A 274 9.21 -4.71 7.24
C PRO A 274 8.78 -6.17 7.31
N ALA A 275 7.62 -6.55 6.75
CA ALA A 275 7.17 -7.93 6.69
C ALA A 275 8.14 -8.81 5.90
N SER A 276 8.58 -8.36 4.73
CA SER A 276 9.53 -9.04 3.86
C SER A 276 10.87 -9.31 4.56
N PHE A 277 11.48 -8.28 5.15
CA PHE A 277 12.75 -8.42 5.87
C PHE A 277 12.64 -9.29 7.12
N MET A 278 11.54 -9.14 7.88
CA MET A 278 11.30 -9.94 9.08
C MET A 278 11.14 -11.43 8.73
N ALA A 279 10.35 -11.73 7.69
CA ALA A 279 10.15 -13.09 7.25
C ALA A 279 11.45 -13.74 6.74
N TYR A 280 12.25 -13.00 5.96
CA TYR A 280 13.57 -13.46 5.53
C TYR A 280 14.49 -13.76 6.73
N GLY A 281 14.56 -12.83 7.69
CA GLY A 281 15.38 -13.00 8.89
C GLY A 281 14.96 -14.18 9.76
N VAL A 282 13.64 -14.38 9.94
CA VAL A 282 13.09 -15.53 10.68
C VAL A 282 13.37 -16.83 9.94
N ALA A 283 13.14 -16.88 8.62
CA ALA A 283 13.42 -18.06 7.82
C ALA A 283 14.91 -18.46 7.90
N LYS A 284 15.82 -17.50 7.76
CA LYS A 284 17.26 -17.73 7.91
C LYS A 284 17.64 -18.32 9.26
N ARG A 285 17.01 -17.86 10.35
CA ARG A 285 17.32 -18.35 11.72
C ARG A 285 16.77 -19.75 11.99
N VAL A 286 15.61 -20.08 11.40
CA VAL A 286 14.89 -21.34 11.69
C VAL A 286 15.24 -22.44 10.70
N SER A 287 15.74 -22.09 9.50
CA SER A 287 16.13 -23.04 8.48
C SER A 287 17.36 -23.86 8.90
N LYS A 288 17.35 -25.15 8.61
CA LYS A 288 18.52 -26.05 8.81
C LYS A 288 19.74 -25.62 7.99
N ASP A 289 19.51 -24.95 6.86
CA ASP A 289 20.51 -24.43 5.94
C ASP A 289 20.60 -22.91 5.98
N GLY A 290 20.46 -22.30 7.14
CA GLY A 290 20.47 -20.83 7.29
C GLY A 290 21.72 -20.16 6.75
N ASP A 291 22.88 -20.86 6.79
CA ASP A 291 24.16 -20.37 6.26
C ASP A 291 24.19 -20.25 4.74
N LYS A 292 23.28 -20.93 4.03
CA LYS A 292 23.15 -20.86 2.58
C LYS A 292 22.27 -19.69 2.10
N PHE A 293 21.62 -18.96 3.01
CA PHE A 293 20.88 -17.76 2.65
C PHE A 293 21.83 -16.68 2.12
N GLY A 294 21.46 -16.04 1.02
CA GLY A 294 22.28 -15.09 0.29
C GLY A 294 23.09 -15.72 -0.86
N THR A 295 22.96 -17.03 -1.09
CA THR A 295 23.69 -17.73 -2.16
C THR A 295 22.81 -18.25 -3.29
N GLY A 296 21.52 -17.95 -3.25
CA GLY A 296 20.53 -18.43 -4.22
C GLY A 296 19.66 -19.56 -3.68
N LYS A 297 19.33 -19.53 -2.39
CA LYS A 297 18.43 -20.52 -1.78
C LYS A 297 16.95 -20.19 -2.04
N MET A 298 16.19 -21.15 -2.54
CA MET A 298 14.77 -21.00 -2.86
C MET A 298 13.95 -20.50 -1.65
N GLU A 299 14.23 -21.00 -0.43
CA GLU A 299 13.57 -20.57 0.80
C GLU A 299 13.77 -19.08 1.12
N GLY A 300 14.91 -18.51 0.73
CA GLY A 300 15.21 -17.08 0.85
C GLY A 300 14.42 -16.20 -0.13
N ILE A 301 13.75 -16.80 -1.11
CA ILE A 301 12.76 -16.13 -1.98
C ILE A 301 11.34 -16.35 -1.43
N VAL A 302 11.03 -17.59 -1.02
CA VAL A 302 9.71 -17.95 -0.48
C VAL A 302 9.31 -17.05 0.68
N ALA A 303 10.20 -16.85 1.65
CA ALA A 303 9.87 -16.13 2.86
C ALA A 303 9.49 -14.66 2.63
N PRO A 304 10.33 -13.82 2.00
CA PRO A 304 10.03 -12.41 1.79
C PRO A 304 8.85 -12.17 0.85
N GLU A 305 8.74 -12.95 -0.24
CA GLU A 305 7.65 -12.78 -1.21
C GLU A 305 6.29 -13.13 -0.64
N THR A 306 6.19 -14.26 0.09
CA THR A 306 4.96 -14.62 0.78
C THR A 306 4.53 -13.55 1.78
N ALA A 307 5.47 -13.06 2.59
CA ALA A 307 5.15 -12.07 3.63
C ALA A 307 4.80 -10.70 3.04
N ALA A 308 5.52 -10.25 2.01
CA ALA A 308 5.25 -8.97 1.35
C ALA A 308 3.84 -8.92 0.75
N HIS A 309 3.44 -9.99 0.03
CA HIS A 309 2.12 -10.05 -0.60
C HIS A 309 1.00 -10.26 0.43
N ALA A 310 1.25 -11.07 1.47
CA ALA A 310 0.32 -11.18 2.58
C ALA A 310 0.11 -9.83 3.28
N ALA A 311 1.18 -9.07 3.54
CA ALA A 311 1.09 -7.77 4.19
C ALA A 311 0.41 -6.72 3.29
N GLY A 312 0.79 -6.64 2.02
CA GLY A 312 0.16 -5.74 1.07
C GLY A 312 -1.34 -5.96 0.95
N THR A 313 -1.77 -7.21 0.85
CA THR A 313 -3.19 -7.58 0.78
C THR A 313 -3.89 -7.33 2.12
N ALA A 314 -3.32 -7.75 3.24
CA ALA A 314 -3.89 -7.59 4.58
C ALA A 314 -4.08 -6.12 4.98
N ALA A 315 -3.31 -5.19 4.41
CA ALA A 315 -3.45 -3.75 4.63
C ALA A 315 -4.83 -3.19 4.19
N LEU A 316 -5.56 -3.93 3.36
CA LEU A 316 -6.93 -3.57 2.97
C LEU A 316 -7.97 -3.90 4.05
N LEU A 317 -7.67 -4.80 4.99
CA LEU A 317 -8.58 -5.13 6.09
C LEU A 317 -8.95 -3.90 6.94
N PRO A 318 -7.98 -3.20 7.58
CA PRO A 318 -8.30 -2.01 8.37
C PRO A 318 -8.82 -0.87 7.49
N MET A 319 -8.39 -0.77 6.23
CA MET A 319 -8.90 0.24 5.30
C MET A 319 -10.40 0.06 5.04
N LEU A 320 -10.85 -1.15 4.74
CA LEU A 320 -12.25 -1.41 4.45
C LEU A 320 -13.14 -1.36 5.69
N SER A 321 -12.67 -1.92 6.82
CA SER A 321 -13.49 -2.09 8.03
C SER A 321 -13.47 -0.88 8.98
N LEU A 322 -12.37 -0.12 9.01
CA LEU A 322 -12.18 1.02 9.91
C LEU A 322 -11.93 2.35 9.17
N GLY A 323 -11.70 2.31 7.86
CA GLY A 323 -11.32 3.48 7.08
C GLY A 323 -9.86 3.92 7.31
N ILE A 324 -8.99 3.02 7.75
CA ILE A 324 -7.61 3.31 8.12
C ILE A 324 -6.66 2.53 7.19
N PRO A 325 -5.87 3.20 6.37
CA PRO A 325 -4.96 2.50 5.47
C PRO A 325 -3.76 1.91 6.21
N GLY A 326 -3.48 0.64 6.00
CA GLY A 326 -2.31 -0.06 6.56
C GLY A 326 -1.02 0.15 5.77
N SER A 327 -1.07 0.79 4.60
CA SER A 327 0.09 1.04 3.75
C SER A 327 -0.10 2.32 2.92
N PRO A 328 0.99 2.91 2.36
CA PRO A 328 0.89 4.07 1.46
C PRO A 328 -0.03 3.80 0.26
N THR A 329 0.04 2.63 -0.32
CA THR A 329 -0.79 2.24 -1.46
C THR A 329 -2.26 2.12 -1.07
N ALA A 330 -2.55 1.57 0.11
CA ALA A 330 -3.91 1.53 0.66
C ALA A 330 -4.43 2.94 0.94
N ALA A 331 -3.57 3.90 1.33
CA ALA A 331 -3.96 5.29 1.52
C ALA A 331 -4.40 5.96 0.20
N VAL A 332 -3.70 5.69 -0.90
CA VAL A 332 -4.10 6.19 -2.22
C VAL A 332 -5.41 5.55 -2.68
N LEU A 333 -5.60 4.24 -2.46
CA LEU A 333 -6.87 3.55 -2.74
C LEU A 333 -8.02 4.11 -1.90
N LEU A 334 -7.79 4.40 -0.63
CA LEU A 334 -8.77 5.02 0.25
C LEU A 334 -9.22 6.37 -0.30
N GLY A 335 -8.29 7.20 -0.76
CA GLY A 335 -8.60 8.44 -1.43
C GLY A 335 -9.47 8.22 -2.68
N GLY A 336 -9.14 7.21 -3.47
CA GLY A 336 -9.97 6.81 -4.62
C GLY A 336 -11.41 6.49 -4.21
N LEU A 337 -11.63 5.72 -3.14
CA LEU A 337 -12.96 5.42 -2.63
C LEU A 337 -13.74 6.68 -2.26
N LEU A 338 -13.10 7.64 -1.62
CA LEU A 338 -13.72 8.89 -1.18
C LEU A 338 -14.25 9.72 -2.36
N ILE A 339 -13.57 9.69 -3.51
CA ILE A 339 -13.98 10.42 -4.72
C ILE A 339 -15.30 9.91 -5.26
N TRP A 340 -15.55 8.61 -5.19
CA TRP A 340 -16.84 8.04 -5.58
C TRP A 340 -17.89 8.12 -4.47
N GLY A 341 -17.65 8.93 -3.40
CA GLY A 341 -18.56 9.06 -2.27
C GLY A 341 -18.66 7.80 -1.41
N LEU A 342 -17.76 6.84 -1.61
CA LEU A 342 -17.67 5.64 -0.80
C LEU A 342 -16.81 5.93 0.42
N GLN A 343 -17.41 5.90 1.60
CA GLN A 343 -16.69 6.12 2.85
C GLN A 343 -16.24 4.78 3.43
N PRO A 344 -14.94 4.42 3.33
CA PRO A 344 -14.42 3.22 3.96
C PRO A 344 -14.63 3.28 5.48
N GLY A 345 -15.00 2.14 6.02
CA GLY A 345 -15.35 2.02 7.43
C GLY A 345 -16.50 1.04 7.65
N PRO A 346 -16.96 0.89 8.89
CA PRO A 346 -17.95 -0.14 9.24
C PRO A 346 -19.29 0.03 8.52
N LEU A 347 -19.70 1.27 8.25
CA LEU A 347 -20.96 1.56 7.53
C LEU A 347 -20.93 1.07 6.09
N LEU A 348 -19.76 1.01 5.44
CA LEU A 348 -19.63 0.54 4.06
C LEU A 348 -20.15 -0.90 3.89
N PHE A 349 -19.96 -1.75 4.89
CA PHE A 349 -20.45 -3.13 4.88
C PHE A 349 -21.98 -3.22 4.95
N VAL A 350 -22.64 -2.22 5.52
CA VAL A 350 -24.10 -2.16 5.69
C VAL A 350 -24.74 -1.46 4.50
N GLU A 351 -24.20 -0.32 4.09
CA GLU A 351 -24.80 0.54 3.05
C GLU A 351 -24.47 0.05 1.61
N LYS A 352 -23.31 -0.57 1.42
CA LYS A 352 -22.82 -1.00 0.10
C LYS A 352 -22.22 -2.42 0.13
N PRO A 353 -23.00 -3.43 0.59
CA PRO A 353 -22.49 -4.80 0.71
C PRO A 353 -22.02 -5.38 -0.63
N ASP A 354 -22.73 -5.13 -1.73
CA ASP A 354 -22.37 -5.63 -3.07
C ASP A 354 -21.02 -5.10 -3.53
N PHE A 355 -20.71 -3.85 -3.19
CA PHE A 355 -19.40 -3.25 -3.46
C PHE A 355 -18.29 -3.97 -2.68
N VAL A 356 -18.46 -4.14 -1.37
CA VAL A 356 -17.45 -4.76 -0.50
C VAL A 356 -17.19 -6.21 -0.91
N TRP A 357 -18.25 -6.99 -1.10
CA TRP A 357 -18.12 -8.39 -1.49
C TRP A 357 -17.65 -8.56 -2.93
N GLY A 358 -18.03 -7.62 -3.83
CA GLY A 358 -17.48 -7.56 -5.18
C GLY A 358 -15.96 -7.30 -5.19
N LEU A 359 -15.50 -6.39 -4.35
CA LEU A 359 -14.07 -6.13 -4.17
C LEU A 359 -13.35 -7.36 -3.59
N ILE A 360 -13.87 -7.98 -2.52
CA ILE A 360 -13.27 -9.18 -1.92
C ILE A 360 -13.23 -10.33 -2.94
N ALA A 361 -14.29 -10.56 -3.70
CA ALA A 361 -14.30 -11.57 -4.77
C ALA A 361 -13.27 -11.26 -5.87
N SER A 362 -13.13 -9.98 -6.24
CA SER A 362 -12.13 -9.55 -7.22
C SER A 362 -10.69 -9.78 -6.76
N MET A 363 -10.44 -9.79 -5.44
CA MET A 363 -9.12 -10.13 -4.89
C MET A 363 -8.72 -11.56 -5.25
N TYR A 364 -9.63 -12.53 -5.11
CA TYR A 364 -9.36 -13.92 -5.48
C TYR A 364 -9.05 -14.05 -6.97
N LEU A 365 -9.90 -13.47 -7.81
CA LEU A 365 -9.75 -13.54 -9.28
C LEU A 365 -8.53 -12.74 -9.75
N GLY A 366 -8.31 -11.55 -9.23
CA GLY A 366 -7.18 -10.69 -9.56
C GLY A 366 -5.84 -11.30 -9.17
N ASN A 367 -5.76 -11.95 -8.00
CA ASN A 367 -4.55 -12.66 -7.59
C ASN A 367 -4.25 -13.85 -8.51
N LEU A 368 -5.28 -14.61 -8.92
CA LEU A 368 -5.14 -15.70 -9.88
C LEU A 368 -4.72 -15.19 -11.27
N ALA A 369 -5.38 -14.12 -11.75
CA ALA A 369 -5.02 -13.46 -13.00
C ALA A 369 -3.59 -12.93 -12.96
N GLY A 370 -3.17 -12.36 -11.82
CA GLY A 370 -1.80 -11.89 -11.58
C GLY A 370 -0.77 -12.99 -11.75
N LEU A 371 -0.98 -14.13 -11.08
CA LEU A 371 -0.09 -15.28 -11.21
C LEU A 371 0.00 -15.75 -12.66
N PHE A 372 -1.12 -15.85 -13.36
CA PHE A 372 -1.15 -16.26 -14.77
C PHE A 372 -0.38 -15.29 -15.67
N VAL A 373 -0.62 -13.99 -15.53
CA VAL A 373 0.03 -12.94 -16.33
C VAL A 373 1.54 -12.94 -16.10
N VAL A 374 1.99 -12.98 -14.84
CA VAL A 374 3.44 -12.94 -14.56
C VAL A 374 4.16 -14.22 -14.97
N LEU A 375 3.55 -15.39 -14.87
CA LEU A 375 4.17 -16.64 -15.33
C LEU A 375 4.30 -16.71 -16.86
N THR A 376 3.38 -16.08 -17.60
CA THR A 376 3.33 -16.17 -19.07
C THR A 376 4.05 -15.00 -19.76
N CYS A 377 4.03 -13.80 -19.19
CA CYS A 377 4.44 -12.56 -19.86
C CYS A 377 5.78 -11.98 -19.35
N VAL A 378 6.59 -12.71 -18.59
CA VAL A 378 7.91 -12.20 -18.09
C VAL A 378 8.78 -11.58 -19.18
N PRO A 379 8.94 -12.19 -20.37
CA PRO A 379 9.79 -11.58 -21.39
C PRO A 379 9.30 -10.21 -21.86
N LEU A 380 7.97 -10.00 -21.88
CA LEU A 380 7.37 -8.72 -22.22
C LEU A 380 7.73 -7.68 -21.15
N PHE A 381 7.51 -8.00 -19.88
CA PHE A 381 7.78 -7.07 -18.78
C PHE A 381 9.28 -6.76 -18.64
N ALA A 382 10.16 -7.75 -18.78
CA ALA A 382 11.61 -7.52 -18.80
C ALA A 382 12.06 -6.64 -19.98
N SER A 383 11.35 -6.64 -21.11
CA SER A 383 11.65 -5.80 -22.26
C SER A 383 11.30 -4.32 -22.04
N ILE A 384 10.36 -4.01 -21.16
CA ILE A 384 9.95 -2.63 -20.84
C ILE A 384 11.13 -1.83 -20.26
N LEU A 385 12.02 -2.49 -19.51
CA LEU A 385 13.22 -1.85 -18.98
C LEU A 385 14.21 -1.38 -20.05
N ARG A 386 14.00 -1.78 -21.32
CA ARG A 386 14.80 -1.30 -22.46
C ARG A 386 14.28 0.01 -23.02
N ILE A 387 13.04 0.42 -22.67
CA ILE A 387 12.47 1.69 -23.11
C ILE A 387 13.19 2.81 -22.36
N PRO A 388 13.81 3.77 -23.06
CA PRO A 388 14.49 4.89 -22.41
C PRO A 388 13.52 5.67 -21.54
N PHE A 389 13.96 6.03 -20.33
CA PHE A 389 13.14 6.81 -19.41
C PHE A 389 12.71 8.17 -19.99
N SER A 390 13.50 8.71 -20.92
CA SER A 390 13.17 9.92 -21.70
C SER A 390 11.89 9.81 -22.53
N ILE A 391 11.39 8.61 -22.81
CA ILE A 391 10.11 8.38 -23.47
C ILE A 391 9.00 8.19 -22.43
N ILE A 392 9.30 7.46 -21.34
CA ILE A 392 8.33 7.13 -20.31
C ILE A 392 7.92 8.39 -19.52
N ALA A 393 8.88 9.23 -19.12
CA ALA A 393 8.62 10.39 -18.28
C ALA A 393 7.63 11.41 -18.90
N PRO A 394 7.76 11.86 -20.16
CA PRO A 394 6.79 12.77 -20.76
C PRO A 394 5.37 12.20 -20.84
N VAL A 395 5.23 10.90 -21.10
CA VAL A 395 3.91 10.24 -21.15
C VAL A 395 3.25 10.29 -19.79
N ILE A 396 3.98 9.98 -18.72
CA ILE A 396 3.44 10.01 -17.37
C ILE A 396 3.09 11.46 -16.96
N ILE A 397 3.94 12.44 -17.28
CA ILE A 397 3.65 13.87 -16.98
C ILE A 397 2.34 14.31 -17.64
N VAL A 398 2.12 13.93 -18.90
CA VAL A 398 0.88 14.26 -19.61
C VAL A 398 -0.33 13.59 -18.94
N ILE A 399 -0.22 12.31 -18.58
CA ILE A 399 -1.30 11.59 -17.88
C ILE A 399 -1.60 12.27 -16.53
N CYS A 400 -0.58 12.64 -15.76
CA CYS A 400 -0.73 13.34 -14.49
C CYS A 400 -1.40 14.72 -14.68
N ALA A 401 -0.98 15.49 -15.68
CA ALA A 401 -1.54 16.81 -15.96
C ALA A 401 -3.00 16.74 -16.39
N VAL A 402 -3.34 15.81 -17.29
CA VAL A 402 -4.73 15.55 -17.71
C VAL A 402 -5.54 15.09 -16.50
N GLY A 403 -4.99 14.16 -15.69
CA GLY A 403 -5.62 13.67 -14.49
C GLY A 403 -5.93 14.78 -13.49
N ALA A 404 -4.96 15.63 -13.16
CA ALA A 404 -5.18 16.75 -12.26
C ALA A 404 -6.22 17.74 -12.78
N TYR A 405 -6.18 18.05 -14.08
CA TYR A 405 -7.15 18.95 -14.69
C TYR A 405 -8.58 18.40 -14.62
N THR A 406 -8.77 17.09 -14.85
CA THR A 406 -10.12 16.47 -14.91
C THR A 406 -10.81 16.39 -13.55
N VAL A 407 -10.11 16.56 -12.44
CA VAL A 407 -10.70 16.52 -11.09
C VAL A 407 -11.76 17.61 -10.92
N HIS A 408 -11.42 18.86 -11.27
CA HIS A 408 -12.32 20.00 -11.14
C HIS A 408 -12.44 20.83 -12.42
N ASN A 409 -11.86 20.40 -13.54
CA ASN A 409 -11.73 21.13 -14.80
C ASN A 409 -11.05 22.52 -14.61
N ALA A 410 -10.07 22.60 -13.70
CA ALA A 410 -9.38 23.82 -13.34
C ALA A 410 -7.87 23.73 -13.65
N THR A 411 -7.33 24.76 -14.31
CA THR A 411 -5.88 24.83 -14.53
C THR A 411 -5.11 25.06 -13.23
N PHE A 412 -5.75 25.61 -12.21
CA PHE A 412 -5.18 25.75 -10.88
C PHE A 412 -4.72 24.41 -10.29
N ASP A 413 -5.49 23.35 -10.53
CA ASP A 413 -5.18 21.99 -10.04
C ASP A 413 -3.90 21.44 -10.67
N VAL A 414 -3.61 21.79 -11.93
CA VAL A 414 -2.35 21.40 -12.59
C VAL A 414 -1.15 22.12 -11.94
N TRP A 415 -1.29 23.41 -11.62
CA TRP A 415 -0.23 24.14 -10.91
C TRP A 415 -0.02 23.63 -9.49
N LEU A 416 -1.11 23.30 -8.81
CA LEU A 416 -1.08 22.71 -7.48
C LEU A 416 -0.39 21.35 -7.50
N MET A 417 -0.71 20.48 -8.48
CA MET A 417 -0.05 19.21 -8.71
C MET A 417 1.46 19.38 -8.92
N LEU A 418 1.88 20.35 -9.73
CA LEU A 418 3.30 20.62 -9.94
C LEU A 418 3.99 21.10 -8.64
N GLY A 419 3.32 21.94 -7.83
CA GLY A 419 3.81 22.35 -6.52
C GLY A 419 4.01 21.16 -5.58
N PHE A 420 3.03 20.26 -5.51
CA PHE A 420 3.18 18.98 -4.76
C PHE A 420 4.25 18.07 -5.35
N GLY A 421 4.45 18.11 -6.68
CA GLY A 421 5.53 17.38 -7.34
C GLY A 421 6.92 17.83 -6.89
N VAL A 422 7.15 19.13 -6.84
CA VAL A 422 8.38 19.72 -6.31
C VAL A 422 8.57 19.36 -4.83
N LEU A 423 7.50 19.42 -4.03
CA LEU A 423 7.52 19.03 -2.63
C LEU A 423 7.89 17.54 -2.48
N GLY A 424 7.30 16.67 -3.29
CA GLY A 424 7.60 15.24 -3.30
C GLY A 424 9.05 14.95 -3.65
N TYR A 425 9.59 15.64 -4.67
CA TYR A 425 11.00 15.56 -5.04
C TYR A 425 11.92 15.98 -3.88
N ILE A 426 11.64 17.13 -3.23
CA ILE A 426 12.42 17.61 -2.08
C ILE A 426 12.36 16.60 -0.94
N PHE A 427 11.18 16.04 -0.64
CA PHE A 427 10.99 15.06 0.43
C PHE A 427 11.84 13.82 0.19
N LYS A 428 11.82 13.29 -1.04
CA LYS A 428 12.65 12.13 -1.41
C LYS A 428 14.13 12.44 -1.29
N LYS A 429 14.57 13.58 -1.79
CA LYS A 429 15.97 14.00 -1.74
C LYS A 429 16.50 14.19 -0.32
N LEU A 430 15.64 14.62 0.60
CA LEU A 430 15.97 14.81 2.00
C LEU A 430 15.62 13.61 2.89
N ASP A 431 15.21 12.48 2.32
CA ASP A 431 14.76 11.26 3.04
C ASP A 431 13.61 11.54 4.03
N TYR A 432 12.65 12.39 3.66
CA TYR A 432 11.40 12.56 4.40
C TYR A 432 10.38 11.53 3.94
N PRO A 433 9.70 10.81 4.86
CA PRO A 433 8.67 9.86 4.47
C PRO A 433 7.40 10.58 4.01
N MET A 434 6.97 10.34 2.78
CA MET A 434 5.75 10.94 2.23
C MET A 434 4.46 10.32 2.78
N ALA A 435 4.49 9.03 3.12
CA ALA A 435 3.30 8.32 3.59
C ALA A 435 2.63 8.94 4.83
N PRO A 436 3.36 9.35 5.90
CA PRO A 436 2.76 10.04 7.03
C PRO A 436 2.12 11.39 6.67
N MET A 437 2.70 12.13 5.73
CA MET A 437 2.14 13.40 5.26
C MET A 437 0.82 13.17 4.52
N VAL A 438 0.80 12.22 3.60
CA VAL A 438 -0.41 11.86 2.83
C VAL A 438 -1.50 11.33 3.74
N LEU A 439 -1.13 10.48 4.71
CA LEU A 439 -2.07 9.97 5.70
C LEU A 439 -2.71 11.10 6.52
N ALA A 440 -1.90 12.05 6.97
CA ALA A 440 -2.40 13.20 7.73
C ALA A 440 -3.28 14.12 6.86
N LEU A 441 -2.97 14.27 5.58
CA LEU A 441 -3.80 15.01 4.62
C LEU A 441 -5.19 14.35 4.44
N VAL A 442 -5.24 13.01 4.36
CA VAL A 442 -6.51 12.26 4.14
C VAL A 442 -7.37 12.13 5.38
N LEU A 443 -6.73 11.83 6.52
CA LEU A 443 -7.43 11.52 7.76
C LEU A 443 -7.47 12.71 8.72
N GLY A 444 -6.80 13.82 8.40
CA GLY A 444 -6.67 14.98 9.28
C GLY A 444 -8.00 15.55 9.70
N ASP A 445 -8.88 15.84 8.75
CA ASP A 445 -10.22 16.37 9.00
C ASP A 445 -11.07 15.42 9.85
N ARG A 446 -11.02 14.12 9.55
CA ARG A 446 -11.78 13.11 10.31
C ARG A 446 -11.28 12.97 11.75
N ALA A 447 -9.96 13.02 11.93
CA ALA A 447 -9.36 12.98 13.25
C ALA A 447 -9.71 14.26 14.05
N GLU A 448 -9.68 15.42 13.40
CA GLU A 448 -10.09 16.69 14.00
C GLU A 448 -11.58 16.67 14.39
N ASP A 449 -12.46 16.23 13.49
CA ASP A 449 -13.90 16.13 13.77
C ASP A 449 -14.18 15.18 14.93
N SER A 450 -13.57 14.00 14.94
CA SER A 450 -13.73 13.02 16.03
C SER A 450 -13.20 13.57 17.36
N PHE A 451 -12.07 14.28 17.34
CA PHE A 451 -11.54 14.96 18.53
C PHE A 451 -12.50 16.02 19.06
N ARG A 452 -12.96 16.93 18.19
CA ARG A 452 -13.88 18.02 18.57
C ARG A 452 -15.20 17.48 19.11
N GLN A 453 -15.79 16.47 18.46
CA GLN A 453 -17.02 15.84 18.96
C GLN A 453 -16.78 15.19 20.32
N SER A 454 -15.65 14.51 20.54
CA SER A 454 -15.29 13.93 21.84
C SER A 454 -15.17 15.01 22.92
N MET A 455 -14.54 16.13 22.60
CA MET A 455 -14.39 17.25 23.51
C MET A 455 -15.75 17.93 23.85
N LEU A 456 -16.66 17.99 22.86
CA LEU A 456 -18.03 18.50 23.11
C LEU A 456 -18.80 17.57 24.06
N PHE A 457 -18.71 16.24 23.87
CA PHE A 457 -19.36 15.26 24.76
C PHE A 457 -18.82 15.32 26.18
N SER A 458 -17.51 15.56 26.35
CA SER A 458 -16.87 15.61 27.67
C SER A 458 -16.85 17.00 28.29
N GLN A 459 -17.49 18.00 27.67
CA GLN A 459 -17.44 19.40 28.09
C GLN A 459 -16.01 19.93 28.27
N GLY A 460 -15.10 19.52 27.40
CA GLY A 460 -13.71 19.95 27.39
C GLY A 460 -12.77 19.09 28.25
N ASN A 461 -13.23 17.95 28.81
CA ASN A 461 -12.40 17.09 29.63
C ASN A 461 -11.71 16.01 28.77
N LEU A 462 -10.35 15.93 28.84
CA LEU A 462 -9.56 14.94 28.14
C LEU A 462 -9.69 13.51 28.71
N ASP A 463 -10.25 13.35 29.92
CA ASP A 463 -10.44 12.03 30.52
C ASP A 463 -11.34 11.12 29.68
N ILE A 464 -12.09 11.69 28.72
CA ILE A 464 -12.89 10.91 27.77
C ILE A 464 -12.07 9.89 26.99
N PHE A 465 -10.80 10.20 26.72
CA PHE A 465 -9.90 9.28 26.01
C PHE A 465 -9.34 8.16 26.91
N PHE A 466 -9.77 8.11 28.15
CA PHE A 466 -9.51 7.04 29.12
C PHE A 466 -10.79 6.56 29.82
N SER A 467 -11.96 6.98 29.34
CA SER A 467 -13.27 6.76 29.99
C SER A 467 -13.72 5.30 29.99
N ASN A 468 -13.32 4.52 28.98
CA ASN A 468 -13.64 3.11 28.89
C ASN A 468 -12.38 2.29 28.55
N TYR A 469 -12.42 0.97 28.82
CA TYR A 469 -11.27 0.08 28.62
C TYR A 469 -10.76 0.05 27.17
N LEU A 470 -11.66 0.15 26.19
CA LEU A 470 -11.30 0.10 24.78
C LEU A 470 -10.52 1.36 24.38
N VAL A 471 -11.09 2.54 24.63
CA VAL A 471 -10.46 3.83 24.31
C VAL A 471 -9.15 4.00 25.07
N ALA A 472 -9.14 3.67 26.37
CA ALA A 472 -7.94 3.75 27.20
C ALA A 472 -6.82 2.83 26.68
N THR A 473 -7.15 1.61 26.29
CA THR A 473 -6.17 0.66 25.73
C THR A 473 -5.61 1.17 24.41
N ILE A 474 -6.44 1.60 23.49
CA ILE A 474 -6.01 2.10 22.17
C ILE A 474 -5.17 3.37 22.33
N THR A 475 -5.62 4.32 23.16
CA THR A 475 -4.89 5.58 23.41
C THR A 475 -3.54 5.31 24.08
N THR A 476 -3.49 4.43 25.08
CA THR A 476 -2.24 4.06 25.74
C THR A 476 -1.27 3.40 24.77
N LEU A 477 -1.76 2.48 23.91
CA LEU A 477 -0.94 1.85 22.89
C LEU A 477 -0.40 2.86 21.88
N ALA A 478 -1.22 3.84 21.46
CA ALA A 478 -0.81 4.92 20.58
C ALA A 478 0.35 5.74 21.20
N LEU A 479 0.20 6.14 22.44
CA LEU A 479 1.25 6.89 23.17
C LEU A 479 2.53 6.07 23.33
N LEU A 480 2.43 4.77 23.66
CA LEU A 480 3.58 3.88 23.73
C LEU A 480 4.32 3.80 22.39
N LEU A 481 3.61 3.70 21.28
CA LEU A 481 4.21 3.67 19.93
C LEU A 481 4.87 5.01 19.58
N LEU A 482 4.28 6.13 19.97
CA LEU A 482 4.87 7.46 19.75
C LEU A 482 6.21 7.60 20.46
N PHE A 483 6.30 7.13 21.71
CA PHE A 483 7.52 7.21 22.53
C PHE A 483 8.49 6.04 22.32
N TRP A 484 8.10 5.01 21.58
CA TRP A 484 8.91 3.81 21.33
C TRP A 484 10.34 4.11 20.84
N PRO A 485 10.56 5.03 19.87
CA PRO A 485 11.91 5.36 19.43
C PRO A 485 12.80 5.98 20.52
N LEU A 486 12.20 6.68 21.48
CA LEU A 486 12.93 7.24 22.63
C LEU A 486 13.26 6.17 23.67
N ILE A 487 12.30 5.31 23.97
CA ILE A 487 12.45 4.17 24.88
C ILE A 487 13.55 3.23 24.37
N GLY A 488 13.54 2.92 23.07
CA GLY A 488 14.57 2.08 22.42
C GLY A 488 15.99 2.64 22.56
N LYS A 489 16.15 3.97 22.46
CA LYS A 489 17.45 4.64 22.65
C LYS A 489 17.95 4.56 24.12
N VAL A 490 17.05 4.63 25.08
CA VAL A 490 17.38 4.55 26.51
C VAL A 490 17.76 3.13 26.90
N ILE A 491 16.99 2.13 26.44
CA ILE A 491 17.26 0.70 26.72
C ILE A 491 18.52 0.22 25.97
N GLY A 492 18.72 0.66 24.71
CA GLY A 492 19.91 0.30 23.92
C GLY A 492 21.22 0.83 24.49
N LYS A 493 21.20 2.03 25.09
CA LYS A 493 22.38 2.57 25.79
C LYS A 493 22.78 1.79 27.03
N LYS A 494 21.83 1.14 27.73
CA LYS A 494 22.14 0.27 28.88
C LYS A 494 22.78 -1.06 28.48
N LYS A 495 22.56 -1.57 27.25
CA LYS A 495 23.19 -2.82 26.78
C LYS A 495 24.63 -2.64 26.27
N VAL A 496 25.07 -1.43 26.00
CA VAL A 496 26.44 -1.11 25.53
C VAL A 496 27.34 -0.72 26.73
N ALA A 497 26.75 -0.45 27.89
CA ALA A 497 27.46 -0.05 29.11
C ALA A 497 27.54 -1.17 30.17
N ALA A 498 27.09 -2.39 29.86
CA ALA A 498 27.24 -3.63 30.63
C ALA A 498 27.96 -4.68 29.79
#